data_00fd9857d17bb98e0509785814ac815d
#
_entry.id   00fd9857d17bb98e0509785814ac815d
#
_cell.length_a   1.000
_cell.length_b   1.000
_cell.length_c   1.000
_cell.angle_alpha   90.00
_cell.angle_beta   90.00
_cell.angle_gamma   90.00
#
_symmetry.space_group_name_H-M   'P 1'
#
loop_
_entity.id
_entity.type
_entity.pdbx_description
1 polymer ?
#
loop_
_entity_poly.entity_id
_entity_poly.type
_entity_poly.pdbx_seq_one_letter_code
_entity_poly.pdbx_strand_id
1 'polypeptide(L)' 'MQTPKEKATSLVKAFYVITTTSKEAKQCAKVHITLILESEILKPSNNKTIEYYQEVLTQINKL' A
#
# COMPACT_ATOMS: atom_id res chain seq x y z
N MET A 1 2.38 -10.77 -11.43
CA MET A 1 2.48 -10.00 -10.17
C MET A 1 2.46 -8.51 -10.48
N GLN A 2 1.67 -7.73 -9.76
CA GLN A 2 1.60 -6.30 -10.00
C GLN A 2 2.90 -5.62 -9.58
N THR A 3 3.31 -4.61 -10.34
CA THR A 3 4.41 -3.74 -9.89
C THR A 3 3.93 -2.93 -8.68
N PRO A 4 4.84 -2.37 -7.87
CA PRO A 4 4.43 -1.52 -6.75
C PRO A 4 3.53 -0.36 -7.18
N LYS A 5 3.79 0.24 -8.33
CA LYS A 5 2.96 1.33 -8.85
C LYS A 5 1.54 0.84 -9.19
N GLU A 6 1.44 -0.31 -9.84
CA GLU A 6 0.15 -0.90 -10.18
C GLU A 6 -0.64 -1.27 -8.92
N LYS A 7 0.04 -1.84 -7.93
CA LYS A 7 -0.57 -2.19 -6.66
C LYS A 7 -1.06 -0.95 -5.92
N ALA A 8 -0.26 0.11 -5.89
CA ALA A 8 -0.64 1.38 -5.26
C ALA A 8 -1.89 1.95 -5.91
N THR A 9 -1.92 1.99 -7.25
CA THR A 9 -3.07 2.49 -8.00
C THR A 9 -4.32 1.67 -7.73
N SER A 10 -4.19 0.34 -7.73
CA SER A 10 -5.31 -0.57 -7.46
C SER A 10 -5.88 -0.36 -6.06
N LEU A 11 -5.01 -0.21 -5.07
CA LEU A 11 -5.44 0.00 -3.69
C LEU A 11 -6.18 1.32 -3.53
N VAL A 12 -5.64 2.40 -4.09
CA VAL A 12 -6.29 3.71 -4.00
C VAL A 12 -7.66 3.68 -4.68
N LYS A 13 -7.75 3.05 -5.84
CA LYS A 13 -9.03 2.89 -6.53
C LYS A 13 -10.04 2.09 -5.73
N ALA A 14 -9.59 1.00 -5.09
CA ALA A 14 -10.46 0.17 -4.28
C ALA A 14 -11.02 0.96 -3.09
N PHE A 15 -10.18 1.73 -2.42
CA PHE A 15 -10.64 2.54 -1.29
C PHE A 15 -11.46 3.75 -1.76
N TYR A 16 -11.23 4.26 -2.95
CA TYR A 16 -12.00 5.37 -3.49
C TYR A 16 -13.48 5.03 -3.63
N VAL A 17 -13.80 3.78 -3.88
CA VAL A 17 -15.20 3.32 -3.94
C VAL A 17 -15.89 3.46 -2.59
N ILE A 18 -15.14 3.33 -1.50
CA ILE A 18 -15.65 3.36 -0.13
C ILE A 18 -15.61 4.78 0.44
N THR A 19 -14.66 5.59 0.02
CA THR A 19 -14.45 6.95 0.53
C THR A 19 -14.96 7.97 -0.47
N THR A 20 -15.17 9.20 -0.01
CA THR A 20 -15.71 10.26 -0.86
C THR A 20 -14.64 11.11 -1.53
N THR A 21 -13.39 11.01 -1.09
CA THR A 21 -12.30 11.82 -1.65
C THR A 21 -11.07 10.97 -1.94
N SER A 22 -10.26 11.40 -2.91
CA SER A 22 -9.01 10.71 -3.22
C SER A 22 -8.01 10.83 -2.07
N LYS A 23 -8.04 11.90 -1.31
CA LYS A 23 -7.20 12.08 -0.12
C LYS A 23 -7.49 11.00 0.92
N GLU A 24 -8.76 10.76 1.18
CA GLU A 24 -9.18 9.71 2.13
C GLU A 24 -8.82 8.33 1.62
N ALA A 25 -9.00 8.07 0.31
CA ALA A 25 -8.64 6.80 -0.29
C ALA A 25 -7.13 6.52 -0.14
N LYS A 26 -6.30 7.53 -0.38
CA LYS A 26 -4.85 7.41 -0.21
C LYS A 26 -4.49 7.13 1.26
N GLN A 27 -5.13 7.81 2.18
CA GLN A 27 -4.89 7.61 3.61
C GLN A 27 -5.25 6.19 4.03
N CYS A 28 -6.38 5.68 3.59
CA CYS A 28 -6.78 4.30 3.87
C CYS A 28 -5.79 3.30 3.27
N ALA A 29 -5.34 3.54 2.05
CA ALA A 29 -4.36 2.67 1.41
C ALA A 29 -3.04 2.66 2.18
N LYS A 30 -2.57 3.82 2.67
CA LYS A 30 -1.36 3.91 3.47
C LYS A 30 -1.47 3.12 4.76
N VAL A 31 -2.59 3.25 5.46
CA VAL A 31 -2.83 2.51 6.70
C VAL A 31 -2.82 1.01 6.42
N HIS A 32 -3.48 0.58 5.36
CA HIS A 32 -3.52 -0.82 4.96
C HIS A 32 -2.12 -1.37 4.72
N ILE A 33 -1.30 -0.66 3.96
CA ILE A 33 0.08 -1.09 3.67
C ILE A 33 0.94 -1.07 4.93
N THR A 34 0.76 -0.09 5.80
CA THR A 34 1.49 -0.01 7.06
C THR A 34 1.21 -1.24 7.93
N LEU A 35 -0.05 -1.66 8.01
CA LEU A 35 -0.42 -2.86 8.77
C LEU A 35 0.22 -4.12 8.17
N ILE A 36 0.26 -4.23 6.86
CA ILE A 36 0.92 -5.36 6.20
C ILE A 36 2.42 -5.35 6.51
N LEU A 37 3.06 -4.19 6.45
CA LEU A 37 4.50 -4.06 6.74
C LEU A 37 4.80 -4.45 8.18
N GLU A 38 4.00 -4.02 9.13
CA GLU A 38 4.18 -4.39 10.53
C GLU A 38 4.08 -5.91 10.72
N SER A 39 3.11 -6.53 10.07
CA SER A 39 2.95 -7.98 10.11
C SER A 39 4.15 -8.71 9.52
N GLU A 40 4.70 -8.22 8.42
CA GLU A 40 5.86 -8.85 7.76
C GLU A 40 7.15 -8.66 8.54
N ILE A 41 7.32 -7.52 9.21
CA ILE A 41 8.49 -7.24 10.02
C ILE A 41 8.57 -8.22 11.21
N LEU A 42 7.44 -8.66 11.74
CA LEU A 42 7.39 -9.63 12.83
C LEU A 42 7.73 -11.05 12.38
N LYS A 43 7.74 -11.31 11.08
CA LYS A 43 8.12 -12.62 10.52
C LYS A 43 9.58 -12.58 10.07
N PRO A 44 10.41 -13.56 10.41
CA PRO A 44 11.86 -13.46 10.20
C PRO A 44 12.36 -13.67 8.78
N SER A 45 11.57 -13.54 7.72
CA SER A 45 12.12 -14.05 6.47
C SER A 45 11.62 -13.50 5.16
N ASN A 46 11.29 -12.21 5.02
CA ASN A 46 10.85 -11.80 3.68
C ASN A 46 11.21 -10.35 3.33
N ASN A 47 12.52 -10.12 3.17
CA ASN A 47 13.02 -8.80 2.80
C ASN A 47 12.42 -8.31 1.47
N LYS A 48 12.21 -9.21 0.52
CA LYS A 48 11.63 -8.85 -0.78
C LYS A 48 10.20 -8.37 -0.65
N THR A 49 9.41 -9.03 0.19
CA THR A 49 8.04 -8.61 0.45
C THR A 49 8.00 -7.25 1.14
N ILE A 50 8.87 -7.05 2.12
CA ILE A 50 8.99 -5.78 2.84
C ILE A 50 9.35 -4.66 1.86
N GLU A 51 10.36 -4.88 1.02
CA GLU A 51 10.78 -3.91 0.01
C GLU A 51 9.65 -3.58 -0.97
N TYR A 52 8.92 -4.59 -1.39
CA TYR A 52 7.78 -4.41 -2.30
C TYR A 52 6.73 -3.48 -1.69
N TYR A 53 6.32 -3.74 -0.47
CA TYR A 53 5.29 -2.92 0.19
C TYR A 53 5.79 -1.55 0.57
N GLN A 54 7.07 -1.39 0.90
CA GLN A 54 7.66 -0.06 1.11
C GLN A 54 7.59 0.75 -0.17
N GLU A 55 7.86 0.13 -1.31
CA GLU A 55 7.76 0.80 -2.61
C GLU A 55 6.31 1.11 -2.96
N VAL A 56 5.38 0.22 -2.63
CA VAL A 56 3.94 0.49 -2.80
C VAL A 56 3.56 1.75 -2.01
N LEU A 57 4.01 1.86 -0.77
CA LEU A 57 3.73 3.03 0.05
C LEU A 57 4.30 4.30 -0.58
N THR A 58 5.52 4.23 -1.11
CA THR A 58 6.14 5.35 -1.80
C THR A 58 5.31 5.77 -3.02
N GLN A 59 4.83 4.80 -3.80
CA GLN A 59 4.01 5.09 -4.97
C GLN A 59 2.66 5.71 -4.59
N ILE A 60 2.07 5.27 -3.49
CA ILE A 60 0.83 5.89 -2.98
C ILE A 60 1.07 7.36 -2.68
N ASN A 61 2.20 7.69 -2.06
CA ASN A 61 2.55 9.07 -1.75
C ASN A 61 2.71 9.93 -2.99
N LYS A 62 3.08 9.34 -4.11
CA LYS A 62 3.23 10.06 -5.39
C LYS A 62 1.90 10.27 -6.13
N LEU A 63 0.88 9.55 -5.77
CA LEU A 63 -0.43 9.72 -6.38
C LEU A 63 -1.12 10.96 -5.84
#